data_508fa29de558eb31ee2f948558f750cf
#
_entry.id   508fa29de558eb31ee2f948558f750cf
#
_cell.length_a   1.000
_cell.length_b   1.000
_cell.length_c   1.000
_cell.angle_alpha   90.00
_cell.angle_beta   90.00
_cell.angle_gamma   90.00
#
_symmetry.space_group_name_H-M   'P 1'
#
loop_
_entity.id
_entity.type
_entity.pdbx_description
1 polymer ?
#
loop_
_entity_poly.entity_id
_entity_poly.type
_entity_poly.pdbx_seq_one_letter_code
_entity_poly.pdbx_strand_id
1 'polypeptide(L)'
;KDGEHVEIKNKSRDFFFVPRNGYNEIVAELKVLLTKQLPSYFGVDKSDIQVLTPMRKYDMGVENLNKQLQDVLNPEGHGKPEHDRGDVVFRQGDKVMQVKNNYKQEWKILDPSGRFAKEEGVGVFNGDIGFVKAVDDYEQRIVVEFDDGRQTEYPYNQLEELEHAFAITIHKSQGSEYPVVVIPLLRCPPKLLNRNLLYTAVTRARRSVVIVGNIGLVNTMIDNEDEQKRYTSFALRLREMERR
;
A
#
# COMPACT_ATOMS: atom_id res chain seq x y z
N LYS A 1 9.70 -19.07 6.72
CA LYS A 1 8.78 -19.59 7.74
C LYS A 1 9.53 -20.32 8.85
N ASP A 2 10.54 -21.06 8.51
CA ASP A 2 11.27 -21.94 9.44
C ASP A 2 12.44 -21.25 10.18
N GLY A 3 12.59 -19.94 10.02
CA GLY A 3 13.60 -19.12 10.72
C GLY A 3 15.02 -19.24 10.16
N GLU A 4 15.19 -19.87 9.03
CA GLU A 4 16.49 -19.91 8.37
C GLU A 4 16.79 -18.61 7.64
N HIS A 5 18.02 -18.12 7.78
CA HIS A 5 18.47 -16.97 7.00
C HIS A 5 18.61 -17.34 5.55
N VAL A 6 17.99 -16.55 4.69
CA VAL A 6 18.01 -16.78 3.24
C VAL A 6 19.30 -16.22 2.67
N GLU A 7 20.09 -17.06 2.00
CA GLU A 7 21.24 -16.61 1.22
C GLU A 7 20.75 -15.93 -0.07
N ILE A 8 20.64 -14.62 -0.06
CA ILE A 8 20.09 -13.85 -1.18
C ILE A 8 21.17 -13.65 -2.25
N LYS A 9 21.12 -14.46 -3.29
CA LYS A 9 22.09 -14.39 -4.41
C LYS A 9 21.58 -13.56 -5.61
N ASN A 10 20.35 -13.01 -5.53
CA ASN A 10 19.69 -12.31 -6.67
C ASN A 10 19.68 -13.13 -7.98
N LYS A 11 19.68 -14.47 -7.86
CA LYS A 11 19.67 -15.38 -9.00
C LYS A 11 18.27 -15.91 -9.32
N SER A 12 17.35 -15.81 -8.36
CA SER A 12 15.95 -16.14 -8.59
C SER A 12 15.25 -14.97 -9.31
N ARG A 13 14.13 -15.25 -9.98
CA ARG A 13 13.35 -14.22 -10.67
C ARG A 13 12.20 -13.69 -9.82
N ASP A 14 12.05 -14.20 -8.61
CA ASP A 14 10.93 -13.97 -7.70
C ASP A 14 11.32 -13.23 -6.42
N PHE A 15 12.63 -13.17 -6.09
CA PHE A 15 13.12 -12.51 -4.89
C PHE A 15 14.44 -11.78 -5.12
N PHE A 16 14.46 -10.47 -4.82
CA PHE A 16 15.64 -9.63 -4.96
C PHE A 16 15.90 -8.85 -3.68
N PHE A 17 17.17 -8.64 -3.38
CA PHE A 17 17.63 -7.76 -2.33
C PHE A 17 18.57 -6.70 -2.89
N VAL A 18 18.27 -5.43 -2.62
CA VAL A 18 19.07 -4.28 -3.02
C VAL A 18 19.63 -3.61 -1.76
N PRO A 19 20.93 -3.77 -1.45
CA PRO A 19 21.53 -3.21 -0.24
C PRO A 19 21.62 -1.69 -0.33
N ARG A 20 21.00 -0.98 0.63
CA ARG A 20 21.07 0.47 0.82
C ARG A 20 21.05 0.76 2.32
N ASN A 21 21.85 1.72 2.79
CA ASN A 21 22.00 2.01 4.21
C ASN A 21 21.54 3.42 4.61
N GLY A 22 21.21 4.26 3.64
CA GLY A 22 20.76 5.63 3.86
C GLY A 22 19.35 5.90 3.34
N TYR A 23 18.65 6.82 3.99
CA TYR A 23 17.31 7.25 3.57
C TYR A 23 17.27 7.71 2.11
N ASN A 24 18.16 8.66 1.77
CA ASN A 24 18.21 9.22 0.41
C ASN A 24 18.56 8.16 -0.66
N GLU A 25 19.42 7.20 -0.30
CA GLU A 25 19.76 6.09 -1.19
C GLU A 25 18.58 5.19 -1.45
N ILE A 26 17.81 4.85 -0.40
CA ILE A 26 16.60 4.01 -0.55
C ILE A 26 15.55 4.74 -1.38
N VAL A 27 15.27 6.01 -1.10
CA VAL A 27 14.29 6.79 -1.85
C VAL A 27 14.70 6.92 -3.32
N ALA A 28 15.97 7.20 -3.61
CA ALA A 28 16.48 7.27 -4.97
C ALA A 28 16.33 5.92 -5.70
N GLU A 29 16.65 4.82 -5.01
CA GLU A 29 16.50 3.47 -5.56
C GLU A 29 15.02 3.14 -5.83
N LEU A 30 14.12 3.42 -4.88
CA LEU A 30 12.68 3.23 -5.08
C LEU A 30 12.19 3.97 -6.34
N LYS A 31 12.60 5.23 -6.52
CA LYS A 31 12.23 6.02 -7.70
C LYS A 31 12.65 5.34 -9.00
N VAL A 32 13.88 4.81 -9.06
CA VAL A 32 14.39 4.11 -10.25
C VAL A 32 13.70 2.76 -10.46
N LEU A 33 13.55 1.98 -9.39
CA LEU A 33 12.87 0.69 -9.43
C LEU A 33 11.45 0.82 -9.96
N LEU A 34 10.66 1.73 -9.39
CA LEU A 34 9.24 1.87 -9.69
C LEU A 34 8.95 2.50 -11.05
N THR A 35 9.82 3.39 -11.54
CA THR A 35 9.56 4.11 -12.79
C THR A 35 10.19 3.46 -14.01
N LYS A 36 11.27 2.68 -13.85
CA LYS A 36 12.07 2.17 -14.97
C LYS A 36 12.35 0.67 -14.89
N GLN A 37 13.02 0.22 -13.81
CA GLN A 37 13.58 -1.13 -13.80
C GLN A 37 12.51 -2.21 -13.71
N LEU A 38 11.63 -2.15 -12.72
CA LEU A 38 10.61 -3.19 -12.50
C LEU A 38 9.56 -3.22 -13.61
N PRO A 39 8.98 -2.07 -14.06
CA PRO A 39 8.07 -2.08 -15.19
C PRO A 39 8.71 -2.72 -16.43
N SER A 40 9.94 -2.34 -16.78
CA SER A 40 10.65 -2.88 -17.93
C SER A 40 11.02 -4.36 -17.79
N TYR A 41 11.48 -4.77 -16.60
CA TYR A 41 11.92 -6.16 -16.34
C TYR A 41 10.78 -7.16 -16.32
N PHE A 42 9.66 -6.78 -15.68
CA PHE A 42 8.51 -7.67 -15.52
C PHE A 42 7.42 -7.49 -16.59
N GLY A 43 7.50 -6.44 -17.42
CA GLY A 43 6.45 -6.11 -18.39
C GLY A 43 5.12 -5.80 -17.70
N VAL A 44 5.16 -5.04 -16.60
CA VAL A 44 3.97 -4.64 -15.82
C VAL A 44 3.85 -3.11 -15.83
N ASP A 45 2.64 -2.60 -15.62
CA ASP A 45 2.48 -1.18 -15.38
C ASP A 45 3.04 -0.79 -14.00
N LYS A 46 3.46 0.47 -13.88
CA LYS A 46 3.95 0.99 -12.59
C LYS A 46 2.87 0.97 -11.50
N SER A 47 1.61 1.00 -11.86
CA SER A 47 0.46 0.87 -10.94
C SER A 47 0.33 -0.54 -10.34
N ASP A 48 0.86 -1.56 -11.02
CA ASP A 48 0.88 -2.96 -10.57
C ASP A 48 1.95 -3.24 -9.51
N ILE A 49 2.84 -2.27 -9.28
CA ILE A 49 3.91 -2.39 -8.29
C ILE A 49 3.49 -1.71 -7.00
N GLN A 50 3.47 -2.46 -5.89
CA GLN A 50 3.07 -1.93 -4.61
C GLN A 50 4.25 -1.80 -3.64
N VAL A 51 4.42 -0.62 -3.09
CA VAL A 51 5.38 -0.41 -1.99
C VAL A 51 4.69 -0.74 -0.66
N LEU A 52 5.30 -1.63 0.11
CA LEU A 52 4.83 -2.05 1.43
C LEU A 52 5.83 -1.65 2.50
N THR A 53 5.41 -0.91 3.52
CA THR A 53 6.25 -0.53 4.65
C THR A 53 5.68 -1.01 5.98
N PRO A 54 6.51 -1.37 6.97
CA PRO A 54 6.01 -1.76 8.29
C PRO A 54 5.34 -0.63 9.06
N MET A 55 5.60 0.64 8.74
CA MET A 55 5.21 1.78 9.58
C MET A 55 4.46 2.88 8.83
N ARG A 56 3.67 3.65 9.59
CA ARG A 56 2.90 4.78 9.06
C ARG A 56 3.70 6.08 9.07
N LYS A 57 4.41 6.36 10.16
CA LYS A 57 5.19 7.59 10.40
C LYS A 57 6.68 7.34 10.21
N TYR A 58 7.48 8.40 10.33
CA TYR A 58 8.93 8.44 10.14
C TYR A 58 9.38 8.35 8.68
N ASP A 59 10.68 8.37 8.46
CA ASP A 59 11.31 8.48 7.14
C ASP A 59 10.81 7.43 6.13
N MET A 60 10.75 6.15 6.55
CA MET A 60 10.25 5.04 5.73
C MET A 60 8.76 4.74 5.98
N GLY A 61 8.03 5.66 6.59
CA GLY A 61 6.59 5.54 6.80
C GLY A 61 5.76 5.90 5.57
N VAL A 62 4.53 5.40 5.54
CA VAL A 62 3.56 5.63 4.46
C VAL A 62 3.40 7.11 4.13
N GLU A 63 3.28 7.97 5.17
CA GLU A 63 3.03 9.39 5.00
C GLU A 63 4.14 10.10 4.20
N ASN A 64 5.40 9.80 4.53
CA ASN A 64 6.53 10.38 3.82
C ASN A 64 6.79 9.72 2.47
N LEU A 65 6.70 8.39 2.40
CA LEU A 65 6.91 7.67 1.15
C LEU A 65 5.89 8.08 0.09
N ASN A 66 4.62 8.26 0.44
CA ASN A 66 3.61 8.69 -0.52
C ASN A 66 3.92 10.05 -1.13
N LYS A 67 4.39 11.03 -0.33
CA LYS A 67 4.85 12.32 -0.87
C LYS A 67 5.99 12.14 -1.87
N GLN A 68 7.02 11.36 -1.52
CA GLN A 68 8.17 11.11 -2.39
C GLN A 68 7.83 10.32 -3.66
N LEU A 69 6.87 9.43 -3.59
CA LEU A 69 6.46 8.59 -4.71
C LEU A 69 5.46 9.28 -5.62
N GLN A 70 4.59 10.13 -5.10
CA GLN A 70 3.69 10.97 -5.91
C GLN A 70 4.48 11.81 -6.91
N ASP A 71 5.57 12.44 -6.47
CA ASP A 71 6.41 13.31 -7.31
C ASP A 71 7.01 12.61 -8.54
N VAL A 72 7.14 11.29 -8.51
CA VAL A 72 7.74 10.52 -9.62
C VAL A 72 6.76 9.61 -10.34
N LEU A 73 5.74 9.12 -9.65
CA LEU A 73 4.74 8.24 -10.25
C LEU A 73 3.58 9.02 -10.87
N ASN A 74 3.27 10.16 -10.26
CA ASN A 74 2.23 11.07 -10.72
C ASN A 74 2.66 12.54 -10.50
N PRO A 75 3.70 13.03 -11.21
CA PRO A 75 4.23 14.37 -11.01
C PRO A 75 3.19 15.45 -11.33
N GLU A 76 3.40 16.61 -10.74
CA GLU A 76 2.71 17.83 -11.13
C GLU A 76 2.86 18.08 -12.63
N GLY A 77 1.81 18.56 -13.27
CA GLY A 77 1.81 18.82 -14.70
C GLY A 77 0.98 20.05 -15.06
N HIS A 78 1.38 20.73 -16.13
CA HIS A 78 0.67 21.92 -16.58
C HIS A 78 -0.80 21.59 -16.93
N GLY A 79 -1.74 22.23 -16.22
CA GLY A 79 -3.17 22.00 -16.41
C GLY A 79 -3.71 20.70 -15.82
N LYS A 80 -2.94 19.98 -15.01
CA LYS A 80 -3.39 18.80 -14.29
C LYS A 80 -4.23 19.23 -13.09
N PRO A 81 -5.51 18.83 -13.00
CA PRO A 81 -6.34 19.19 -11.86
C PRO A 81 -5.81 18.58 -10.56
N GLU A 82 -5.72 19.40 -9.52
CA GLU A 82 -5.32 18.97 -8.19
C GLU A 82 -6.09 19.76 -7.11
N HIS A 83 -6.24 19.16 -5.93
CA HIS A 83 -6.85 19.78 -4.77
C HIS A 83 -5.94 19.66 -3.56
N ASP A 84 -5.66 20.80 -2.93
CA ASP A 84 -4.84 20.90 -1.72
C ASP A 84 -5.73 20.72 -0.48
N ARG A 85 -5.41 19.69 0.30
CA ARG A 85 -6.00 19.44 1.61
C ARG A 85 -4.91 19.56 2.69
N GLY A 86 -4.36 20.72 2.85
CA GLY A 86 -3.30 21.00 3.82
C GLY A 86 -1.99 20.26 3.51
N ASP A 87 -1.65 19.22 4.25
CA ASP A 87 -0.39 18.49 4.02
C ASP A 87 -0.44 17.47 2.87
N VAL A 88 -1.59 17.30 2.24
CA VAL A 88 -1.85 16.29 1.20
C VAL A 88 -2.46 16.95 -0.02
N VAL A 89 -1.85 16.80 -1.18
CA VAL A 89 -2.37 17.27 -2.46
C VAL A 89 -2.87 16.06 -3.25
N PHE A 90 -4.16 16.03 -3.60
CA PHE A 90 -4.73 15.01 -4.48
C PHE A 90 -4.71 15.50 -5.92
N ARG A 91 -4.07 14.73 -6.81
CA ARG A 91 -3.96 15.02 -8.25
C ARG A 91 -4.71 13.99 -9.07
N GLN A 92 -5.26 14.40 -10.19
CA GLN A 92 -5.77 13.45 -11.17
C GLN A 92 -4.68 12.41 -11.52
N GLY A 93 -5.02 11.12 -11.43
CA GLY A 93 -4.11 10.01 -11.63
C GLY A 93 -3.42 9.49 -10.35
N ASP A 94 -3.66 10.09 -9.18
CA ASP A 94 -3.13 9.58 -7.93
C ASP A 94 -3.73 8.23 -7.57
N LYS A 95 -2.88 7.31 -7.12
CA LYS A 95 -3.30 6.05 -6.51
C LYS A 95 -3.74 6.33 -5.08
N VAL A 96 -4.97 5.96 -4.75
CA VAL A 96 -5.60 6.22 -3.45
C VAL A 96 -6.22 4.96 -2.86
N MET A 97 -6.47 4.98 -1.56
CA MET A 97 -7.13 3.91 -0.81
C MET A 97 -8.20 4.52 0.09
N GLN A 98 -9.37 3.90 0.12
CA GLN A 98 -10.38 4.13 1.15
C GLN A 98 -9.86 3.66 2.51
N VAL A 99 -9.95 4.51 3.54
CA VAL A 99 -9.38 4.19 4.86
C VAL A 99 -10.41 4.00 5.96
N LYS A 100 -11.69 4.14 5.63
CA LYS A 100 -12.85 3.90 6.51
C LYS A 100 -13.89 3.07 5.77
N ASN A 101 -14.71 2.28 6.48
CA ASN A 101 -15.89 1.69 5.88
C ASN A 101 -16.99 2.77 5.78
N ASN A 102 -17.49 3.01 4.57
CA ASN A 102 -18.62 3.90 4.33
C ASN A 102 -19.75 3.13 3.62
N TYR A 103 -20.69 2.62 4.38
CA TYR A 103 -21.81 1.79 3.89
C TYR A 103 -22.85 2.59 3.13
N LYS A 104 -22.79 3.93 3.17
CA LYS A 104 -23.73 4.83 2.50
C LYS A 104 -23.13 5.49 1.25
N GLN A 105 -21.84 5.31 1.02
CA GLN A 105 -21.15 5.87 -0.12
C GLN A 105 -21.68 5.26 -1.40
N GLU A 106 -22.26 6.09 -2.25
CA GLU A 106 -22.79 5.67 -3.55
C GLU A 106 -21.65 5.45 -4.53
N TRP A 107 -21.82 4.43 -5.38
CA TRP A 107 -20.92 4.16 -6.48
C TRP A 107 -21.70 3.74 -7.73
N LYS A 108 -21.06 3.92 -8.89
CA LYS A 108 -21.58 3.50 -10.19
C LYS A 108 -20.48 2.86 -11.02
N ILE A 109 -20.83 1.88 -11.82
CA ILE A 109 -20.00 1.37 -12.91
C ILE A 109 -20.56 1.92 -14.20
N LEU A 110 -19.75 2.64 -14.98
CA LEU A 110 -20.18 3.23 -16.22
C LEU A 110 -20.13 2.22 -17.37
N ASP A 111 -20.97 2.41 -18.35
CA ASP A 111 -20.91 1.68 -19.61
C ASP A 111 -19.61 2.06 -20.39
N PRO A 112 -19.25 1.32 -21.46
CA PRO A 112 -18.06 1.62 -22.24
C PRO A 112 -18.04 3.01 -22.89
N SER A 113 -19.21 3.67 -23.03
CA SER A 113 -19.30 5.05 -23.53
C SER A 113 -18.99 6.08 -22.45
N GLY A 114 -18.98 5.66 -21.17
CA GLY A 114 -18.77 6.54 -20.01
C GLY A 114 -19.95 7.47 -19.70
N ARG A 115 -21.12 7.25 -20.32
CA ARG A 115 -22.27 8.15 -20.23
C ARG A 115 -23.41 7.63 -19.35
N PHE A 116 -23.57 6.34 -19.29
CA PHE A 116 -24.68 5.72 -18.57
C PHE A 116 -24.17 4.79 -17.49
N ALA A 117 -24.82 4.79 -16.33
CA ALA A 117 -24.55 3.81 -15.30
C ALA A 117 -25.05 2.43 -15.77
N LYS A 118 -24.17 1.46 -15.83
CA LYS A 118 -24.44 0.05 -16.08
C LYS A 118 -24.88 -0.65 -14.80
N GLU A 119 -24.29 -0.25 -13.69
CA GLU A 119 -24.51 -0.79 -12.36
C GLU A 119 -24.36 0.32 -11.33
N GLU A 120 -25.17 0.30 -10.30
CA GLU A 120 -25.15 1.26 -9.20
C GLU A 120 -25.31 0.54 -7.87
N GLY A 121 -24.74 1.09 -6.82
CA GLY A 121 -24.87 0.51 -5.49
C GLY A 121 -24.32 1.45 -4.41
N VAL A 122 -24.26 0.91 -3.20
CA VAL A 122 -23.74 1.62 -2.04
C VAL A 122 -22.72 0.77 -1.30
N GLY A 123 -21.77 1.44 -0.64
CA GLY A 123 -20.73 0.84 0.16
C GLY A 123 -19.36 0.86 -0.49
N VAL A 124 -18.43 1.55 0.17
CA VAL A 124 -17.00 1.54 -0.14
C VAL A 124 -16.26 1.20 1.16
N PHE A 125 -15.26 0.34 1.08
CA PHE A 125 -14.71 -0.29 2.27
C PHE A 125 -13.24 0.05 2.48
N ASN A 126 -12.81 0.02 3.73
CA ASN A 126 -11.42 0.19 4.11
C ASN A 126 -10.53 -0.84 3.39
N GLY A 127 -9.58 -0.36 2.62
CA GLY A 127 -8.69 -1.18 1.80
C GLY A 127 -9.02 -1.16 0.30
N ASP A 128 -10.19 -0.65 -0.11
CA ASP A 128 -10.51 -0.47 -1.54
C ASP A 128 -9.49 0.51 -2.15
N ILE A 129 -8.79 0.06 -3.20
CA ILE A 129 -7.77 0.84 -3.92
C ILE A 129 -8.34 1.29 -5.26
N GLY A 130 -7.97 2.49 -5.68
CA GLY A 130 -8.37 3.06 -6.95
C GLY A 130 -7.49 4.24 -7.35
N PHE A 131 -7.94 4.96 -8.36
CA PHE A 131 -7.24 6.11 -8.92
C PHE A 131 -8.15 7.34 -8.97
N VAL A 132 -7.59 8.50 -8.68
CA VAL A 132 -8.27 9.77 -8.87
C VAL A 132 -8.52 9.98 -10.37
N LYS A 133 -9.78 9.86 -10.76
CA LYS A 133 -10.23 10.02 -12.16
C LYS A 133 -10.37 11.48 -12.56
N ALA A 134 -10.90 12.28 -11.64
CA ALA A 134 -11.11 13.71 -11.84
C ALA A 134 -11.03 14.45 -10.51
N VAL A 135 -10.60 15.70 -10.58
CA VAL A 135 -10.70 16.71 -9.52
C VAL A 135 -11.55 17.84 -10.10
N ASP A 136 -12.66 18.15 -9.46
CA ASP A 136 -13.64 19.13 -9.92
C ASP A 136 -13.82 20.23 -8.86
N ASP A 137 -13.14 21.36 -9.10
CA ASP A 137 -13.18 22.49 -8.18
C ASP A 137 -14.54 23.22 -8.20
N TYR A 138 -15.29 23.12 -9.31
CA TYR A 138 -16.60 23.74 -9.41
C TYR A 138 -17.62 22.99 -8.53
N GLU A 139 -17.65 21.66 -8.64
CA GLU A 139 -18.53 20.78 -7.85
C GLU A 139 -17.89 20.44 -6.48
N GLN A 140 -16.68 20.91 -6.20
CA GLN A 140 -15.91 20.66 -4.97
C GLN A 140 -15.84 19.18 -4.59
N ARG A 141 -15.45 18.34 -5.55
CA ARG A 141 -15.36 16.88 -5.38
C ARG A 141 -14.17 16.27 -6.10
N ILE A 142 -13.80 15.10 -5.64
CA ILE A 142 -12.88 14.18 -6.33
C ILE A 142 -13.66 12.94 -6.76
N VAL A 143 -13.46 12.50 -7.99
CA VAL A 143 -13.99 11.22 -8.49
C VAL A 143 -12.88 10.18 -8.42
N VAL A 144 -13.13 9.06 -7.77
CA VAL A 144 -12.22 7.92 -7.69
C VAL A 144 -12.81 6.74 -8.45
N GLU A 145 -12.00 6.12 -9.29
CA GLU A 145 -12.31 4.85 -9.95
C GLU A 145 -11.51 3.75 -9.25
N PHE A 146 -12.20 2.80 -8.61
CA PHE A 146 -11.61 1.66 -7.93
C PHE A 146 -11.21 0.55 -8.92
N ASP A 147 -10.32 -0.35 -8.48
CA ASP A 147 -9.77 -1.43 -9.30
C ASP A 147 -10.84 -2.37 -9.90
N ASP A 148 -12.02 -2.45 -9.28
CA ASP A 148 -13.18 -3.21 -9.76
C ASP A 148 -14.11 -2.43 -10.72
N GLY A 149 -13.74 -1.20 -11.07
CA GLY A 149 -14.46 -0.33 -11.99
C GLY A 149 -15.56 0.51 -11.34
N ARG A 150 -15.78 0.39 -10.02
CA ARG A 150 -16.69 1.27 -9.29
C ARG A 150 -16.15 2.70 -9.27
N GLN A 151 -16.96 3.66 -9.64
CA GLN A 151 -16.65 5.08 -9.52
C GLN A 151 -17.46 5.72 -8.41
N THR A 152 -16.80 6.49 -7.57
CA THR A 152 -17.36 7.14 -6.39
C THR A 152 -16.92 8.61 -6.34
N GLU A 153 -17.82 9.46 -5.88
CA GLU A 153 -17.59 10.90 -5.74
C GLU A 153 -17.36 11.25 -4.27
N TYR A 154 -16.25 11.94 -4.00
CA TYR A 154 -15.90 12.41 -2.66
C TYR A 154 -15.97 13.93 -2.62
N PRO A 155 -16.97 14.52 -1.94
CA PRO A 155 -16.93 15.95 -1.61
C PRO A 155 -15.65 16.29 -0.83
N TYR A 156 -15.12 17.50 -1.01
CA TYR A 156 -13.86 17.91 -0.39
C TYR A 156 -13.84 17.80 1.14
N ASN A 157 -14.99 17.91 1.80
CA ASN A 157 -15.13 17.72 3.24
C ASN A 157 -15.12 16.23 3.67
N GLN A 158 -15.10 15.28 2.74
CA GLN A 158 -15.03 13.84 3.02
C GLN A 158 -13.69 13.21 2.60
N LEU A 159 -12.75 14.00 2.10
CA LEU A 159 -11.44 13.49 1.67
C LEU A 159 -10.59 12.87 2.80
N GLU A 160 -11.00 13.00 4.05
CA GLU A 160 -10.41 12.27 5.17
C GLU A 160 -10.60 10.74 5.11
N GLU A 161 -11.51 10.28 4.26
CA GLU A 161 -11.71 8.86 3.98
C GLU A 161 -10.73 8.30 2.96
N LEU A 162 -9.96 9.16 2.27
CA LEU A 162 -8.96 8.79 1.29
C LEU A 162 -7.54 9.06 1.78
N GLU A 163 -6.64 8.14 1.47
CA GLU A 163 -5.18 8.32 1.60
C GLU A 163 -4.49 7.94 0.29
N HIS A 164 -3.34 8.53 0.01
CA HIS A 164 -2.48 8.04 -1.07
C HIS A 164 -2.07 6.59 -0.83
N ALA A 165 -1.98 5.82 -1.90
CA ALA A 165 -1.69 4.38 -1.86
C ALA A 165 -0.51 3.97 -2.75
N PHE A 166 0.39 4.88 -3.11
CA PHE A 166 1.67 4.53 -3.75
C PHE A 166 2.50 3.65 -2.82
N ALA A 167 2.48 3.95 -1.52
CA ALA A 167 2.95 3.10 -0.44
C ALA A 167 1.84 2.88 0.57
N ILE A 168 1.71 1.66 1.09
CA ILE A 168 0.76 1.30 2.16
C ILE A 168 1.46 0.51 3.25
N THR A 169 0.83 0.41 4.43
CA THR A 169 1.39 -0.47 5.47
C THR A 169 1.16 -1.94 5.12
N ILE A 170 2.08 -2.78 5.57
CA ILE A 170 1.96 -4.24 5.41
C ILE A 170 0.63 -4.75 5.98
N HIS A 171 0.16 -4.19 7.08
CA HIS A 171 -1.14 -4.57 7.66
C HIS A 171 -2.32 -4.23 6.74
N LYS A 172 -2.28 -3.08 6.06
CA LYS A 172 -3.34 -2.70 5.12
C LYS A 172 -3.31 -3.51 3.80
N SER A 173 -2.22 -4.17 3.49
CA SER A 173 -2.12 -5.06 2.33
C SER A 173 -2.70 -6.46 2.58
N GLN A 174 -3.13 -6.78 3.81
CA GLN A 174 -3.74 -8.07 4.11
C GLN A 174 -5.03 -8.27 3.31
N GLY A 175 -5.15 -9.44 2.67
CA GLY A 175 -6.26 -9.75 1.77
C GLY A 175 -6.03 -9.35 0.30
N SER A 176 -5.09 -8.45 0.03
CA SER A 176 -4.73 -8.03 -1.33
C SER A 176 -3.48 -8.75 -1.83
N GLU A 177 -3.32 -8.83 -3.14
CA GLU A 177 -2.12 -9.37 -3.79
C GLU A 177 -1.73 -8.47 -4.97
N TYR A 178 -0.42 -8.35 -5.19
CA TYR A 178 0.15 -7.47 -6.21
C TYR A 178 1.11 -8.23 -7.11
N PRO A 179 1.22 -7.92 -8.40
CA PRO A 179 2.20 -8.56 -9.28
C PRO A 179 3.62 -8.45 -8.74
N VAL A 180 4.03 -7.25 -8.32
CA VAL A 180 5.36 -6.99 -7.75
C VAL A 180 5.23 -6.19 -6.45
N VAL A 181 5.95 -6.60 -5.42
CA VAL A 181 6.01 -5.91 -4.13
C VAL A 181 7.41 -5.38 -3.88
N VAL A 182 7.51 -4.13 -3.42
CA VAL A 182 8.78 -3.51 -3.01
C VAL A 182 8.70 -3.15 -1.52
N ILE A 183 9.68 -3.59 -0.74
CA ILE A 183 9.72 -3.43 0.71
C ILE A 183 10.95 -2.62 1.11
N PRO A 184 10.83 -1.31 1.37
CA PRO A 184 11.93 -0.52 1.92
C PRO A 184 12.10 -0.81 3.41
N LEU A 185 13.33 -1.15 3.83
CA LEU A 185 13.68 -1.43 5.22
C LEU A 185 14.93 -0.65 5.62
N LEU A 186 14.78 0.38 6.46
CA LEU A 186 15.91 1.14 7.00
C LEU A 186 15.90 1.08 8.52
N ARG A 187 15.17 1.95 9.18
CA ARG A 187 14.98 1.99 10.63
C ARG A 187 13.53 1.67 10.93
N CYS A 188 13.32 0.74 11.84
CA CYS A 188 11.98 0.30 12.18
C CYS A 188 11.89 0.06 13.70
N PRO A 189 10.81 0.46 14.36
CA PRO A 189 10.58 0.12 15.75
C PRO A 189 10.69 -1.39 15.99
N PRO A 190 11.37 -1.83 17.07
CA PRO A 190 11.61 -3.26 17.35
C PRO A 190 10.32 -4.12 17.32
N LYS A 191 9.20 -3.56 17.78
CA LYS A 191 7.89 -4.24 17.79
C LYS A 191 7.36 -4.61 16.40
N LEU A 192 7.84 -3.93 15.35
CA LEU A 192 7.46 -4.19 13.96
C LEU A 192 8.50 -5.07 13.24
N LEU A 193 9.64 -5.36 13.88
CA LEU A 193 10.67 -6.24 13.34
C LEU A 193 10.39 -7.68 13.77
N ASN A 194 9.36 -8.30 13.20
CA ASN A 194 9.00 -9.68 13.50
C ASN A 194 8.77 -10.50 12.21
N ARG A 195 8.92 -11.82 12.34
CA ARG A 195 8.82 -12.78 11.24
C ARG A 195 7.46 -12.75 10.56
N ASN A 196 6.39 -12.64 11.32
CA ASN A 196 5.03 -12.66 10.79
C ASN A 196 4.75 -11.46 9.89
N LEU A 197 5.30 -10.28 10.23
CA LEU A 197 5.14 -9.09 9.41
C LEU A 197 5.90 -9.23 8.08
N LEU A 198 7.16 -9.74 8.14
CA LEU A 198 7.95 -10.02 6.94
C LEU A 198 7.24 -11.07 6.05
N TYR A 199 6.77 -12.15 6.65
CA TYR A 199 6.03 -13.19 5.93
C TYR A 199 4.78 -12.62 5.26
N THR A 200 3.99 -11.81 5.99
CA THR A 200 2.81 -11.13 5.44
C THR A 200 3.17 -10.29 4.23
N ALA A 201 4.26 -9.50 4.31
CA ALA A 201 4.68 -8.64 3.21
C ALA A 201 5.11 -9.44 1.97
N VAL A 202 5.93 -10.46 2.17
CA VAL A 202 6.45 -11.30 1.07
C VAL A 202 5.32 -12.05 0.36
N THR A 203 4.35 -12.57 1.12
CA THR A 203 3.21 -13.32 0.55
C THR A 203 2.18 -12.44 -0.16
N ARG A 204 2.35 -11.12 -0.18
CA ARG A 204 1.51 -10.22 -1.02
C ARG A 204 1.94 -10.20 -2.47
N ALA A 205 3.12 -10.69 -2.80
CA ALA A 205 3.61 -10.71 -4.17
C ALA A 205 3.17 -11.97 -4.93
N ARG A 206 2.60 -11.78 -6.12
CA ARG A 206 2.27 -12.89 -7.03
C ARG A 206 3.46 -13.35 -7.86
N ARG A 207 4.36 -12.43 -8.23
CA ARG A 207 5.49 -12.71 -9.15
C ARG A 207 6.83 -12.45 -8.52
N SER A 208 7.01 -11.33 -7.82
CA SER A 208 8.32 -10.97 -7.29
C SER A 208 8.26 -10.03 -6.10
N VAL A 209 9.22 -10.20 -5.20
CA VAL A 209 9.50 -9.30 -4.07
C VAL A 209 10.87 -8.68 -4.25
N VAL A 210 10.95 -7.38 -4.01
CA VAL A 210 12.21 -6.63 -3.95
C VAL A 210 12.33 -5.97 -2.58
N ILE A 211 13.31 -6.37 -1.79
CA ILE A 211 13.62 -5.70 -0.52
C ILE A 211 14.75 -4.70 -0.78
N VAL A 212 14.57 -3.44 -0.36
CA VAL A 212 15.56 -2.38 -0.49
C VAL A 212 15.95 -1.89 0.90
N GLY A 213 17.21 -2.07 1.30
CA GLY A 213 17.65 -1.58 2.61
C GLY A 213 18.74 -2.40 3.28
N ASN A 214 18.61 -2.58 4.59
CA ASN A 214 19.64 -3.22 5.42
C ASN A 214 19.30 -4.70 5.66
N ILE A 215 20.19 -5.59 5.24
CA ILE A 215 20.02 -7.04 5.41
C ILE A 215 19.96 -7.45 6.89
N GLY A 216 20.63 -6.73 7.78
CA GLY A 216 20.57 -6.99 9.22
C GLY A 216 19.17 -6.85 9.79
N LEU A 217 18.35 -5.92 9.25
CA LEU A 217 16.93 -5.80 9.64
C LEU A 217 16.10 -6.99 9.16
N VAL A 218 16.37 -7.48 7.95
CA VAL A 218 15.71 -8.68 7.43
C VAL A 218 16.01 -9.89 8.33
N ASN A 219 17.29 -10.09 8.69
CA ASN A 219 17.71 -11.15 9.58
C ASN A 219 17.06 -10.99 10.98
N THR A 220 17.05 -9.76 11.53
CA THR A 220 16.35 -9.49 12.79
C THR A 220 14.86 -9.86 12.72
N MET A 221 14.20 -9.58 11.59
CA MET A 221 12.78 -9.98 11.41
C MET A 221 12.63 -11.49 11.32
N ILE A 222 13.57 -12.20 10.68
CA ILE A 222 13.55 -13.65 10.57
C ILE A 222 13.76 -14.31 11.93
N ASP A 223 14.67 -13.78 12.75
CA ASP A 223 15.01 -14.32 14.08
C ASP A 223 13.91 -14.04 15.12
N ASN A 224 13.17 -12.96 14.95
CA ASN A 224 12.17 -12.53 15.92
C ASN A 224 10.81 -13.23 15.68
N GLU A 225 10.54 -14.24 16.52
CA GLU A 225 9.28 -15.00 16.55
C GLU A 225 8.23 -14.41 17.49
N ASP A 226 8.54 -13.30 18.17
CA ASP A 226 7.64 -12.72 19.17
C ASP A 226 6.29 -12.37 18.55
N GLU A 227 5.37 -13.31 18.69
CA GLU A 227 3.95 -13.07 18.50
C GLU A 227 3.47 -12.25 19.70
N GLN A 228 2.78 -11.15 19.44
CA GLN A 228 1.99 -10.52 20.49
C GLN A 228 0.96 -11.57 20.96
N LYS A 229 1.28 -12.25 22.06
CA LYS A 229 0.34 -13.19 22.70
C LYS A 229 -0.94 -12.42 22.98
N ARG A 230 -1.97 -12.71 22.19
CA ARG A 230 -3.30 -12.19 22.44
C ARG A 230 -3.77 -12.83 23.75
N TYR A 231 -3.71 -12.08 24.84
CA TYR A 231 -4.32 -12.49 26.10
C TYR A 231 -5.83 -12.43 25.95
N THR A 232 -6.40 -13.47 25.34
CA THR A 232 -7.86 -13.65 25.33
C THR A 232 -8.23 -14.46 26.56
N SER A 233 -9.26 -14.05 27.28
CA SER A 233 -9.85 -14.85 28.38
C SER A 233 -10.58 -16.11 27.86
N PHE A 234 -10.53 -16.39 26.57
CA PHE A 234 -11.26 -17.48 25.91
C PHE A 234 -10.87 -18.85 26.48
N ALA A 235 -9.56 -19.13 26.62
CA ALA A 235 -9.09 -20.39 27.19
C ALA A 235 -9.49 -20.54 28.67
N LEU A 236 -9.53 -19.45 29.44
CA LEU A 236 -10.02 -19.45 30.81
C LEU A 236 -11.52 -19.74 30.87
N ARG A 237 -12.30 -19.08 30.01
CA ARG A 237 -13.76 -19.30 29.93
C ARG A 237 -14.12 -20.72 29.51
N LEU A 238 -13.38 -21.33 28.56
CA LEU A 238 -13.59 -22.72 28.19
C LEU A 238 -13.35 -23.66 29.37
N ARG A 239 -12.25 -23.49 30.13
CA ARG A 239 -11.96 -24.29 31.33
C ARG A 239 -13.00 -24.11 32.44
N GLU A 240 -13.58 -22.94 32.56
CA GLU A 240 -14.67 -22.69 33.52
C GLU A 240 -15.99 -23.37 33.11
N MET A 241 -16.24 -23.48 31.79
CA MET A 241 -17.42 -24.20 31.27
C MET A 241 -17.28 -25.73 31.40
N GLU A 242 -16.07 -26.27 31.24
CA GLU A 242 -15.79 -27.71 31.41
C GLU A 242 -15.87 -28.17 32.89
N ARG A 243 -15.81 -27.22 33.84
CA ARG A 243 -15.91 -27.51 35.29
C ARG A 243 -17.33 -27.41 35.83
N ARG A 244 -18.32 -27.06 35.03
CA ARG A 244 -19.74 -27.05 35.36
C ARG A 244 -20.43 -28.26 34.76
#